data_5b26abdbcf27954129cdb160dc63acf7
#
_entry.id   5b26abdbcf27954129cdb160dc63acf7
#
_cell.length_a   1.000
_cell.length_b   1.000
_cell.length_c   1.000
_cell.angle_alpha   90.00
_cell.angle_beta   90.00
_cell.angle_gamma   90.00
#
_symmetry.space_group_name_H-M   'P 1'
#
loop_
_entity.id
_entity.type
_entity.pdbx_description
1 polymer ?
#
loop_
_entity_poly.entity_id
_entity_poly.type
_entity_poly.pdbx_seq_one_letter_code
_entity_poly.pdbx_strand_id
1 'polypeptide(L)'
;MRILNVTETYAPFLEFGGPPVKVRALAHGLARRGHAVNVLTADWGLEKRLRHHSESDLQALGWDRSPFGWRHAEEGVQSIYLPSWFRYRALSWNPAVKRYCRARLQNFDVVHIFGIYDLLGYAVAASARSRNTPYVVEPIGMFVPIVRNVWLKRMYHHFVGQRLFAGASTVIATSDLEVQELASAGVALQKIVLRRNGVESPGSWPVRGKFRASLDIPEQAKLILFLGRLSPKKSPDLLLQAFGNLPERIGEHTLMLVFAGPDDNSMQQRLTTSASRLGISGRVIFSGPLYGDDKWAAYRDSDVFVLPSQNENFGNTAAEAAAAGTPVVVTEQCGIAPLVKDVAGLVVAHDETSVANALERLLRDPQLYAEFVSGCAELTSRLSWEKPVSQMEELYANLTPPPVSGVSSRPME
;
A
#
# COMPACT_ATOMS: atom_id res chain seq x y z
N MET A 1 17.44 5.23 17.96
CA MET A 1 16.47 6.36 18.02
C MET A 1 15.12 5.86 18.50
N ARG A 2 14.29 6.75 19.05
CA ARG A 2 12.91 6.51 19.45
C ARG A 2 11.99 7.13 18.39
N ILE A 3 11.29 6.29 17.64
CA ILE A 3 10.53 6.68 16.44
C ILE A 3 9.04 6.49 16.73
N LEU A 4 8.23 7.52 16.41
CA LEU A 4 6.78 7.41 16.45
C LEU A 4 6.21 7.43 15.03
N ASN A 5 5.70 6.30 14.57
CA ASN A 5 4.91 6.20 13.35
C ASN A 5 3.44 6.50 13.66
N VAL A 6 2.82 7.36 12.89
CA VAL A 6 1.40 7.74 13.03
C VAL A 6 0.67 7.38 11.76
N THR A 7 -0.32 6.53 11.86
CA THR A 7 -1.11 6.07 10.72
C THR A 7 -2.57 5.89 11.09
N GLU A 8 -3.45 6.10 10.14
CA GLU A 8 -4.89 5.87 10.32
C GLU A 8 -5.20 4.41 10.62
N THR A 9 -4.52 3.49 9.95
CA THR A 9 -4.77 2.04 10.03
C THR A 9 -3.45 1.29 10.15
N TYR A 10 -3.42 0.29 11.04
CA TYR A 10 -2.27 -0.58 11.27
C TYR A 10 -2.70 -2.05 11.43
N ALA A 11 -1.76 -2.97 11.60
CA ALA A 11 -2.07 -4.35 11.97
C ALA A 11 -3.02 -4.40 13.18
N PRO A 12 -3.98 -5.33 13.29
CA PRO A 12 -4.18 -6.48 12.42
C PRO A 12 -5.05 -6.21 11.18
N PHE A 13 -5.32 -4.96 10.83
CA PHE A 13 -6.23 -4.54 9.77
C PHE A 13 -5.52 -4.45 8.40
N LEU A 14 -4.73 -5.46 8.04
CA LEU A 14 -3.97 -5.48 6.78
C LEU A 14 -4.85 -5.59 5.53
N GLU A 15 -6.10 -6.02 5.70
CA GLU A 15 -7.12 -6.08 4.64
C GLU A 15 -7.50 -4.70 4.06
N PHE A 16 -7.16 -3.61 4.76
CA PHE A 16 -7.39 -2.25 4.24
C PHE A 16 -6.39 -1.84 3.15
N GLY A 17 -5.47 -2.72 2.76
CA GLY A 17 -4.63 -2.57 1.59
C GLY A 17 -3.18 -2.19 1.87
N GLY A 18 -2.54 -1.51 0.90
CA GLY A 18 -1.11 -1.21 0.94
C GLY A 18 -0.60 -0.37 2.12
N PRO A 19 -1.32 0.68 2.59
CA PRO A 19 -0.82 1.53 3.67
C PRO A 19 -0.44 0.80 4.96
N PRO A 20 -1.33 0.00 5.60
CA PRO A 20 -0.95 -0.70 6.84
C PRO A 20 0.17 -1.73 6.64
N VAL A 21 0.21 -2.41 5.49
CA VAL A 21 1.30 -3.34 5.14
C VAL A 21 2.65 -2.61 5.06
N LYS A 22 2.68 -1.47 4.38
CA LYS A 22 3.87 -0.63 4.25
C LYS A 22 4.38 -0.12 5.61
N VAL A 23 3.49 0.44 6.43
CA VAL A 23 3.87 0.98 7.74
C VAL A 23 4.41 -0.15 8.63
N ARG A 24 3.80 -1.34 8.57
CA ARG A 24 4.27 -2.52 9.31
C ARG A 24 5.67 -2.94 8.84
N ALA A 25 5.89 -3.09 7.55
CA ALA A 25 7.19 -3.48 7.00
C ALA A 25 8.31 -2.49 7.41
N LEU A 26 8.05 -1.18 7.31
CA LEU A 26 8.99 -0.15 7.72
C LEU A 26 9.25 -0.17 9.24
N ALA A 27 8.20 -0.28 10.05
CA ALA A 27 8.32 -0.30 11.51
C ALA A 27 9.15 -1.50 11.99
N HIS A 28 8.85 -2.70 11.49
CA HIS A 28 9.60 -3.92 11.82
C HIS A 28 11.04 -3.87 11.29
N GLY A 29 11.24 -3.31 10.08
CA GLY A 29 12.59 -3.12 9.53
C GLY A 29 13.47 -2.22 10.41
N LEU A 30 12.94 -1.11 10.91
CA LEU A 30 13.62 -0.21 11.82
C LEU A 30 13.83 -0.84 13.21
N ALA A 31 12.84 -1.59 13.74
CA ALA A 31 12.97 -2.29 15.02
C ALA A 31 14.08 -3.35 14.97
N ARG A 32 14.18 -4.15 13.89
CA ARG A 32 15.28 -5.10 13.66
C ARG A 32 16.66 -4.45 13.61
N ARG A 33 16.75 -3.16 13.30
CA ARG A 33 17.99 -2.37 13.33
C ARG A 33 18.26 -1.73 14.70
N GLY A 34 17.49 -2.09 15.75
CA GLY A 34 17.71 -1.65 17.13
C GLY A 34 17.07 -0.30 17.47
N HIS A 35 16.16 0.22 16.66
CA HIS A 35 15.39 1.42 17.01
C HIS A 35 14.20 1.06 17.90
N ALA A 36 13.85 1.94 18.85
CA ALA A 36 12.61 1.85 19.62
C ALA A 36 11.46 2.43 18.78
N VAL A 37 10.67 1.55 18.16
CA VAL A 37 9.60 1.94 17.23
C VAL A 37 8.24 1.81 17.88
N ASN A 38 7.49 2.92 17.87
CA ASN A 38 6.10 2.96 18.31
C ASN A 38 5.19 3.30 17.14
N VAL A 39 3.99 2.73 17.11
CA VAL A 39 2.94 3.05 16.14
C VAL A 39 1.73 3.59 16.89
N LEU A 40 1.27 4.78 16.53
CA LEU A 40 0.03 5.37 17.00
C LEU A 40 -1.02 5.29 15.88
N THR A 41 -2.13 4.64 16.17
CA THR A 41 -3.19 4.40 15.17
C THR A 41 -4.58 4.57 15.79
N ALA A 42 -5.59 4.69 14.93
CA ALA A 42 -6.97 4.70 15.34
C ALA A 42 -7.49 3.27 15.61
N ASP A 43 -8.34 3.12 16.59
CA ASP A 43 -9.08 1.89 16.82
C ASP A 43 -10.16 1.69 15.75
N TRP A 44 -9.96 0.67 14.92
CA TRP A 44 -10.87 0.29 13.83
C TRP A 44 -11.92 -0.76 14.26
N GLY A 45 -12.46 -0.66 15.45
CA GLY A 45 -13.34 -1.67 16.03
C GLY A 45 -12.58 -2.89 16.50
N LEU A 46 -11.35 -2.67 16.95
CA LEU A 46 -10.45 -3.67 17.49
C LEU A 46 -11.11 -4.45 18.64
N GLU A 47 -11.89 -3.78 19.47
CA GLU A 47 -12.62 -4.39 20.58
C GLU A 47 -13.59 -5.48 20.12
N LYS A 48 -14.27 -5.29 18.98
CA LYS A 48 -15.13 -6.33 18.37
C LYS A 48 -14.32 -7.53 17.89
N ARG A 49 -13.12 -7.28 17.39
CA ARG A 49 -12.21 -8.32 16.89
C ARG A 49 -11.59 -9.13 18.02
N LEU A 50 -11.26 -8.47 19.13
CA LEU A 50 -10.62 -9.08 20.31
C LEU A 50 -11.62 -9.73 21.30
N ARG A 51 -12.90 -9.40 21.25
CA ARG A 51 -13.93 -9.82 22.22
C ARG A 51 -14.09 -11.32 22.45
N HIS A 52 -13.61 -12.16 21.54
CA HIS A 52 -13.71 -13.61 21.61
C HIS A 52 -12.51 -14.27 22.31
N HIS A 53 -11.50 -13.50 22.69
CA HIS A 53 -10.32 -13.98 23.38
C HIS A 53 -10.44 -13.69 24.89
N SER A 54 -9.94 -14.60 25.73
CA SER A 54 -9.80 -14.34 27.18
C SER A 54 -8.67 -13.30 27.41
N GLU A 55 -8.65 -12.69 28.60
CA GLU A 55 -7.56 -11.77 28.95
C GLU A 55 -6.18 -12.45 28.91
N SER A 56 -6.10 -13.71 29.33
CA SER A 56 -4.85 -14.49 29.27
C SER A 56 -4.40 -14.75 27.82
N ASP A 57 -5.35 -15.04 26.90
CA ASP A 57 -5.01 -15.23 25.50
C ASP A 57 -4.55 -13.92 24.86
N LEU A 58 -5.20 -12.81 25.20
CA LEU A 58 -4.80 -11.49 24.71
C LEU A 58 -3.39 -11.13 25.17
N GLN A 59 -3.06 -11.35 26.46
CA GLN A 59 -1.71 -11.12 26.98
C GLN A 59 -0.67 -12.02 26.30
N ALA A 60 -0.98 -13.30 26.09
CA ALA A 60 -0.10 -14.23 25.37
C ALA A 60 0.14 -13.80 23.92
N LEU A 61 -0.84 -13.13 23.30
CA LEU A 61 -0.75 -12.56 21.96
C LEU A 61 -0.14 -11.13 21.94
N GLY A 62 0.37 -10.63 23.07
CA GLY A 62 0.97 -9.30 23.19
C GLY A 62 0.00 -8.14 23.27
N TRP A 63 -1.29 -8.40 23.52
CA TRP A 63 -2.32 -7.37 23.70
C TRP A 63 -2.54 -7.05 25.17
N ASP A 64 -2.61 -5.76 25.49
CA ASP A 64 -3.01 -5.28 26.80
C ASP A 64 -3.72 -3.91 26.74
N ARG A 65 -4.17 -3.42 27.91
CA ARG A 65 -4.78 -2.08 28.04
C ARG A 65 -3.73 -1.06 28.48
N SER A 66 -3.74 0.08 27.80
CA SER A 66 -2.98 1.27 28.20
C SER A 66 -3.92 2.39 28.66
N PRO A 67 -3.44 3.44 29.34
CA PRO A 67 -4.25 4.62 29.66
C PRO A 67 -4.85 5.34 28.46
N PHE A 68 -4.40 5.02 27.24
CA PHE A 68 -4.80 5.69 26.00
C PHE A 68 -5.71 4.85 25.11
N GLY A 69 -5.76 3.53 25.31
CA GLY A 69 -6.50 2.56 24.52
C GLY A 69 -5.81 1.21 24.52
N TRP A 70 -6.05 0.38 23.54
CA TRP A 70 -5.36 -0.90 23.40
C TRP A 70 -3.88 -0.70 23.05
N ARG A 71 -3.04 -1.58 23.59
CA ARG A 71 -1.62 -1.68 23.27
C ARG A 71 -1.34 -3.09 22.70
N HIS A 72 -0.46 -3.16 21.71
CA HIS A 72 0.03 -4.43 21.19
C HIS A 72 1.54 -4.35 20.98
N ALA A 73 2.24 -5.40 21.35
CA ALA A 73 3.68 -5.55 21.13
C ALA A 73 3.93 -6.75 20.23
N GLU A 74 4.58 -6.52 19.09
CA GLU A 74 4.93 -7.54 18.11
C GLU A 74 6.29 -7.23 17.49
N GLU A 75 7.21 -8.21 17.46
CA GLU A 75 8.53 -8.11 16.83
C GLU A 75 9.31 -6.82 17.14
N GLY A 76 9.30 -6.37 18.38
CA GLY A 76 10.01 -5.15 18.81
C GLY A 76 9.30 -3.84 18.51
N VAL A 77 8.11 -3.87 17.90
CA VAL A 77 7.27 -2.69 17.67
C VAL A 77 6.15 -2.63 18.70
N GLN A 78 5.93 -1.45 19.29
CA GLN A 78 4.80 -1.19 20.19
C GLN A 78 3.75 -0.36 19.47
N SER A 79 2.51 -0.81 19.40
CA SER A 79 1.40 -0.07 18.82
C SER A 79 0.34 0.32 19.84
N ILE A 80 -0.19 1.54 19.72
CA ILE A 80 -1.25 2.10 20.55
C ILE A 80 -2.45 2.43 19.66
N TYR A 81 -3.61 1.88 20.00
CA TYR A 81 -4.87 2.05 19.26
C TYR A 81 -5.77 3.00 20.03
N LEU A 82 -5.89 4.23 19.56
CA LEU A 82 -6.70 5.25 20.20
C LEU A 82 -8.19 5.06 19.89
N PRO A 83 -9.08 5.09 20.88
CA PRO A 83 -10.51 5.04 20.67
C PRO A 83 -10.99 6.17 19.73
N SER A 84 -11.84 5.82 18.79
CA SER A 84 -12.46 6.75 17.82
C SER A 84 -13.91 7.00 18.21
N TRP A 85 -14.25 8.26 18.50
CA TRP A 85 -15.63 8.67 18.80
C TRP A 85 -16.48 8.86 17.55
N PHE A 86 -15.84 9.32 16.50
CA PHE A 86 -16.44 9.49 15.18
C PHE A 86 -15.51 8.96 14.11
N ARG A 87 -16.13 8.44 13.04
CA ARG A 87 -15.42 7.89 11.92
C ARG A 87 -16.22 8.00 10.65
N TYR A 88 -15.60 8.53 9.62
CA TYR A 88 -16.14 8.57 8.27
C TYR A 88 -15.01 8.29 7.28
N ARG A 89 -14.99 7.09 6.70
CA ARG A 89 -13.90 6.62 5.82
C ARG A 89 -12.53 6.76 6.51
N ALA A 90 -11.59 7.49 5.87
CA ALA A 90 -10.25 7.77 6.38
C ALA A 90 -10.23 8.81 7.52
N LEU A 91 -11.30 9.54 7.76
CA LEU A 91 -11.36 10.55 8.80
C LEU A 91 -11.77 9.94 10.13
N SER A 92 -10.91 10.02 11.13
CA SER A 92 -11.21 9.62 12.50
C SER A 92 -11.09 10.79 13.47
N TRP A 93 -11.88 10.75 14.55
CA TRP A 93 -11.78 11.69 15.66
C TRP A 93 -11.40 10.93 16.92
N ASN A 94 -10.17 11.17 17.39
CA ASN A 94 -9.57 10.47 18.53
C ASN A 94 -9.28 11.44 19.68
N PRO A 95 -10.21 11.70 20.61
CA PRO A 95 -10.02 12.68 21.69
C PRO A 95 -8.80 12.45 22.55
N ALA A 96 -8.40 11.18 22.73
CA ALA A 96 -7.23 10.79 23.51
C ALA A 96 -5.89 11.26 22.91
N VAL A 97 -5.84 11.67 21.62
CA VAL A 97 -4.59 12.05 20.96
C VAL A 97 -3.86 13.19 21.68
N LYS A 98 -4.59 14.22 22.10
CA LYS A 98 -3.98 15.36 22.82
C LYS A 98 -3.37 14.94 24.15
N ARG A 99 -4.04 14.05 24.90
CA ARG A 99 -3.54 13.49 26.17
C ARG A 99 -2.31 12.63 25.92
N TYR A 100 -2.34 11.77 24.90
CA TYR A 100 -1.18 10.97 24.48
C TYR A 100 0.02 11.86 24.14
N CYS A 101 -0.16 12.87 23.28
CA CYS A 101 0.92 13.77 22.89
C CYS A 101 1.51 14.54 24.09
N ARG A 102 0.69 14.99 25.04
CA ARG A 102 1.20 15.66 26.25
C ARG A 102 2.07 14.74 27.09
N ALA A 103 1.68 13.49 27.23
CA ALA A 103 2.33 12.53 28.11
C ALA A 103 3.56 11.86 27.48
N ARG A 104 3.55 11.61 26.16
CA ARG A 104 4.52 10.70 25.53
C ARG A 104 5.34 11.30 24.40
N LEU A 105 4.89 12.38 23.72
CA LEU A 105 5.54 12.87 22.51
C LEU A 105 6.99 13.30 22.73
N GLN A 106 7.32 13.85 23.89
CA GLN A 106 8.68 14.22 24.30
C GLN A 106 9.67 13.05 24.37
N ASN A 107 9.17 11.82 24.40
CA ASN A 107 9.98 10.62 24.46
C ASN A 107 10.46 10.17 23.07
N PHE A 108 10.02 10.80 22.00
CA PHE A 108 10.37 10.45 20.64
C PHE A 108 11.34 11.46 20.03
N ASP A 109 12.30 10.94 19.30
CA ASP A 109 13.31 11.73 18.62
C ASP A 109 12.76 12.26 17.29
N VAL A 110 11.90 11.47 16.63
CA VAL A 110 11.26 11.81 15.34
C VAL A 110 9.85 11.22 15.26
N VAL A 111 8.98 11.92 14.53
CA VAL A 111 7.62 11.46 14.21
C VAL A 111 7.50 11.25 12.70
N HIS A 112 6.92 10.13 12.25
CA HIS A 112 6.58 9.90 10.85
C HIS A 112 5.07 9.71 10.69
N ILE A 113 4.44 10.59 9.89
CA ILE A 113 2.99 10.63 9.69
C ILE A 113 2.68 10.06 8.29
N PHE A 114 1.88 9.00 8.25
CA PHE A 114 1.43 8.34 7.04
C PHE A 114 -0.01 8.68 6.73
N GLY A 115 -0.25 9.18 5.52
CA GLY A 115 -1.55 9.70 5.10
C GLY A 115 -1.78 11.15 5.51
N ILE A 116 -2.79 11.77 4.89
CA ILE A 116 -3.04 13.21 5.06
C ILE A 116 -4.50 13.54 5.42
N TYR A 117 -5.43 12.58 5.26
CA TYR A 117 -6.86 12.85 5.50
C TYR A 117 -7.33 12.48 6.90
N ASP A 118 -6.43 12.05 7.80
CA ASP A 118 -6.76 11.74 9.18
C ASP A 118 -6.44 12.91 10.12
N LEU A 119 -7.38 13.23 11.02
CA LEU A 119 -7.18 14.23 12.06
C LEU A 119 -6.16 13.81 13.11
N LEU A 120 -5.90 12.50 13.25
CA LEU A 120 -4.88 11.96 14.15
C LEU A 120 -3.49 12.49 13.77
N GLY A 121 -3.09 12.33 12.51
CA GLY A 121 -1.80 12.81 12.00
C GLY A 121 -1.63 14.32 12.16
N TYR A 122 -2.70 15.09 11.86
CA TYR A 122 -2.70 16.54 12.04
C TYR A 122 -2.51 16.96 13.51
N ALA A 123 -3.22 16.32 14.43
CA ALA A 123 -3.12 16.63 15.86
C ALA A 123 -1.72 16.31 16.43
N VAL A 124 -1.12 15.21 15.98
CA VAL A 124 0.25 14.85 16.35
C VAL A 124 1.25 15.85 15.75
N ALA A 125 1.11 16.23 14.47
CA ALA A 125 1.96 17.25 13.84
C ALA A 125 1.89 18.60 14.55
N ALA A 126 0.69 19.04 14.92
CA ALA A 126 0.52 20.27 15.70
C ALA A 126 1.23 20.21 17.05
N SER A 127 1.14 19.06 17.72
CA SER A 127 1.83 18.83 19.00
C SER A 127 3.35 18.71 18.84
N ALA A 128 3.83 18.12 17.76
CA ALA A 128 5.25 18.01 17.43
C ALA A 128 5.87 19.40 17.17
N ARG A 129 5.20 20.24 16.38
CA ARG A 129 5.63 21.64 16.18
C ARG A 129 5.75 22.41 17.48
N SER A 130 4.78 22.30 18.38
CA SER A 130 4.82 23.03 19.66
C SER A 130 5.94 22.58 20.60
N ARG A 131 6.59 21.45 20.31
CA ARG A 131 7.68 20.86 21.09
C ARG A 131 9.03 20.83 20.35
N ASN A 132 9.07 21.38 19.14
CA ASN A 132 10.23 21.31 18.26
C ASN A 132 10.69 19.85 17.97
N THR A 133 9.77 18.88 18.03
CA THR A 133 10.05 17.52 17.62
C THR A 133 9.96 17.45 16.08
N PRO A 134 11.03 17.05 15.36
CA PRO A 134 10.99 16.95 13.92
C PRO A 134 9.95 15.91 13.47
N TYR A 135 9.24 16.20 12.36
CA TYR A 135 8.33 15.24 11.80
C TYR A 135 8.40 15.16 10.27
N VAL A 136 8.18 13.97 9.78
CA VAL A 136 8.14 13.60 8.37
C VAL A 136 6.70 13.29 7.98
N VAL A 137 6.30 13.64 6.76
CA VAL A 137 4.96 13.33 6.21
C VAL A 137 5.10 12.50 4.96
N GLU A 138 4.36 11.41 4.89
CA GLU A 138 4.23 10.57 3.70
C GLU A 138 2.75 10.52 3.27
N PRO A 139 2.36 11.16 2.14
CA PRO A 139 0.96 11.29 1.70
C PRO A 139 0.31 9.99 1.24
N ILE A 140 1.10 8.99 0.84
CA ILE A 140 0.66 7.67 0.35
C ILE A 140 -0.33 7.79 -0.84
N GLY A 141 -0.01 8.62 -1.83
CA GLY A 141 -0.85 8.83 -3.02
C GLY A 141 -2.22 9.45 -2.74
N MET A 142 -2.38 10.09 -1.58
CA MET A 142 -3.63 10.76 -1.21
C MET A 142 -3.62 12.25 -1.56
N PHE A 143 -2.53 12.75 -2.13
CA PHE A 143 -2.34 14.19 -2.32
C PHE A 143 -3.26 14.75 -3.42
N VAL A 144 -3.38 14.09 -4.56
CA VAL A 144 -4.24 14.52 -5.65
C VAL A 144 -5.68 14.02 -5.44
N PRO A 145 -6.67 14.91 -5.33
CA PRO A 145 -8.08 14.55 -5.15
C PRO A 145 -8.71 14.11 -6.48
N ILE A 146 -8.56 12.85 -6.88
CA ILE A 146 -9.02 12.35 -8.19
C ILE A 146 -10.46 11.81 -8.16
N VAL A 147 -10.93 11.30 -7.01
CA VAL A 147 -12.23 10.61 -6.91
C VAL A 147 -13.08 11.19 -5.80
N ARG A 148 -14.34 11.54 -6.09
CA ARG A 148 -15.39 12.00 -5.16
C ARG A 148 -15.01 13.17 -4.20
N ASN A 149 -15.92 14.11 -4.05
CA ASN A 149 -15.82 15.26 -3.13
C ASN A 149 -14.52 16.09 -3.30
N VAL A 150 -14.12 16.31 -4.56
CA VAL A 150 -12.91 17.07 -4.91
C VAL A 150 -12.87 18.44 -4.22
N TRP A 151 -14.03 19.11 -4.09
CA TRP A 151 -14.13 20.40 -3.42
C TRP A 151 -13.83 20.33 -1.92
N LEU A 152 -14.40 19.35 -1.20
CA LEU A 152 -14.11 19.13 0.23
C LEU A 152 -12.64 18.78 0.46
N LYS A 153 -12.06 17.98 -0.42
CA LYS A 153 -10.63 17.63 -0.37
C LYS A 153 -9.75 18.87 -0.64
N ARG A 154 -10.11 19.72 -1.60
CA ARG A 154 -9.38 20.98 -1.85
C ARG A 154 -9.47 21.93 -0.65
N MET A 155 -10.63 22.06 -0.01
CA MET A 155 -10.75 22.80 1.24
C MET A 155 -9.89 22.22 2.35
N TYR A 156 -9.94 20.91 2.54
CA TYR A 156 -9.11 20.23 3.52
C TYR A 156 -7.61 20.47 3.25
N HIS A 157 -7.18 20.34 2.00
CA HIS A 157 -5.81 20.67 1.61
C HIS A 157 -5.43 22.10 1.92
N HIS A 158 -6.31 23.04 1.65
CA HIS A 158 -6.03 24.46 1.90
C HIS A 158 -5.89 24.77 3.40
N PHE A 159 -6.77 24.25 4.24
CA PHE A 159 -6.78 24.58 5.67
C PHE A 159 -5.93 23.69 6.56
N VAL A 160 -5.82 22.40 6.22
CA VAL A 160 -5.16 21.38 7.04
C VAL A 160 -3.86 20.90 6.36
N GLY A 161 -3.94 20.53 5.09
CA GLY A 161 -2.82 19.99 4.35
C GLY A 161 -1.65 20.96 4.28
N GLN A 162 -1.88 22.22 3.90
CA GLN A 162 -0.81 23.22 3.83
C GLN A 162 -0.04 23.37 5.16
N ARG A 163 -0.76 23.39 6.29
CA ARG A 163 -0.13 23.48 7.62
C ARG A 163 0.64 22.22 8.00
N LEU A 164 0.16 21.06 7.55
CA LEU A 164 0.84 19.78 7.78
C LEU A 164 2.18 19.76 7.02
N PHE A 165 2.17 20.10 5.74
CA PHE A 165 3.36 20.10 4.89
C PHE A 165 4.33 21.24 5.20
N ALA A 166 3.83 22.45 5.46
CA ALA A 166 4.68 23.61 5.76
C ALA A 166 5.60 23.38 6.97
N GLY A 167 5.04 22.74 8.02
CA GLY A 167 5.79 22.44 9.24
C GLY A 167 6.59 21.13 9.20
N ALA A 168 6.43 20.29 8.17
CA ALA A 168 7.19 19.06 8.03
C ALA A 168 8.67 19.36 7.75
N SER A 169 9.56 18.62 8.39
CA SER A 169 10.99 18.65 8.09
C SER A 169 11.27 18.07 6.71
N THR A 170 10.55 17.00 6.35
CA THR A 170 10.67 16.30 5.07
C THR A 170 9.31 15.72 4.67
N VAL A 171 9.10 15.62 3.35
CA VAL A 171 7.93 14.96 2.75
C VAL A 171 8.44 13.79 1.91
N ILE A 172 7.93 12.60 2.15
CA ILE A 172 8.30 11.40 1.43
C ILE A 172 7.37 11.19 0.25
N ALA A 173 7.94 11.08 -0.94
CA ALA A 173 7.27 10.60 -2.14
C ALA A 173 7.72 9.16 -2.45
N THR A 174 6.82 8.33 -2.95
CA THR A 174 7.13 6.92 -3.25
C THR A 174 7.36 6.66 -4.74
N SER A 175 7.07 7.65 -5.58
CA SER A 175 7.30 7.61 -7.02
C SER A 175 7.66 8.98 -7.57
N ASP A 176 8.24 9.00 -8.77
CA ASP A 176 8.55 10.24 -9.48
C ASP A 176 7.27 11.02 -9.82
N LEU A 177 6.14 10.32 -10.07
CA LEU A 177 4.84 10.95 -10.25
C LEU A 177 4.40 11.71 -8.99
N GLU A 178 4.54 11.10 -7.81
CA GLU A 178 4.18 11.77 -6.54
C GLU A 178 5.11 12.96 -6.23
N VAL A 179 6.40 12.89 -6.62
CA VAL A 179 7.30 14.05 -6.55
C VAL A 179 6.77 15.21 -7.37
N GLN A 180 6.38 14.95 -8.63
CA GLN A 180 5.81 15.98 -9.51
C GLN A 180 4.50 16.54 -8.98
N GLU A 181 3.61 15.69 -8.48
CA GLU A 181 2.34 16.10 -7.86
C GLU A 181 2.56 17.02 -6.66
N LEU A 182 3.47 16.67 -5.75
CA LEU A 182 3.81 17.45 -4.57
C LEU A 182 4.44 18.79 -4.93
N ALA A 183 5.40 18.79 -5.86
CA ALA A 183 6.06 20.01 -6.33
C ALA A 183 5.08 20.97 -7.02
N SER A 184 4.21 20.44 -7.89
CA SER A 184 3.18 21.21 -8.58
C SER A 184 2.16 21.86 -7.62
N ALA A 185 2.01 21.26 -6.45
CA ALA A 185 1.12 21.79 -5.41
C ALA A 185 1.83 22.72 -4.41
N GLY A 186 3.08 23.09 -4.67
CA GLY A 186 3.83 24.08 -3.91
C GLY A 186 4.64 23.52 -2.73
N VAL A 187 4.80 22.20 -2.63
CA VAL A 187 5.78 21.62 -1.69
C VAL A 187 7.17 21.88 -2.24
N ALA A 188 8.04 22.54 -1.46
CA ALA A 188 9.39 22.88 -1.89
C ALA A 188 10.21 21.61 -2.21
N LEU A 189 10.82 21.55 -3.39
CA LEU A 189 11.55 20.36 -3.87
C LEU A 189 12.61 19.87 -2.89
N GLN A 190 13.31 20.79 -2.22
CA GLN A 190 14.34 20.44 -1.21
C GLN A 190 13.77 19.75 0.02
N LYS A 191 12.46 19.77 0.24
CA LYS A 191 11.77 19.02 1.30
C LYS A 191 11.29 17.65 0.84
N ILE A 192 11.28 17.38 -0.46
CA ILE A 192 10.74 16.13 -1.01
C ILE A 192 11.88 15.12 -1.14
N VAL A 193 11.70 13.96 -0.53
CA VAL A 193 12.65 12.83 -0.64
C VAL A 193 11.92 11.68 -1.32
N LEU A 194 12.47 11.19 -2.42
CA LEU A 194 11.98 10.01 -3.10
C LEU A 194 12.45 8.74 -2.37
N ARG A 195 11.52 8.00 -1.80
CA ARG A 195 11.77 6.70 -1.17
C ARG A 195 10.72 5.70 -1.68
N ARG A 196 11.13 4.84 -2.58
CA ARG A 196 10.27 3.81 -3.16
C ARG A 196 9.83 2.78 -2.11
N ASN A 197 8.71 2.10 -2.36
CA ASN A 197 8.28 1.01 -1.50
C ASN A 197 9.12 -0.23 -1.75
N GLY A 198 9.24 -1.06 -0.72
CA GLY A 198 9.69 -2.43 -0.87
C GLY A 198 8.53 -3.38 -1.15
N VAL A 199 8.87 -4.59 -1.54
CA VAL A 199 7.97 -5.75 -1.59
C VAL A 199 8.47 -6.79 -0.61
N GLU A 200 7.56 -7.44 0.08
CA GLU A 200 7.85 -8.54 1.01
C GLU A 200 7.30 -9.82 0.40
N SER A 201 8.20 -10.74 0.08
CA SER A 201 7.82 -12.07 -0.41
C SER A 201 7.34 -12.95 0.75
N PRO A 202 6.48 -13.93 0.51
CA PRO A 202 6.05 -14.86 1.55
C PRO A 202 7.23 -15.70 2.05
N GLY A 203 7.19 -16.12 3.32
CA GLY A 203 8.22 -16.99 3.88
C GLY A 203 8.30 -18.37 3.20
N SER A 204 7.17 -18.85 2.69
CA SER A 204 7.06 -20.04 1.84
C SER A 204 6.08 -19.77 0.70
N TRP A 205 6.44 -20.22 -0.50
CA TRP A 205 5.59 -20.04 -1.67
C TRP A 205 4.45 -21.07 -1.69
N PRO A 206 3.20 -20.63 -1.98
CA PRO A 206 2.09 -21.56 -2.21
C PRO A 206 2.39 -22.56 -3.33
N VAL A 207 1.79 -23.72 -3.28
CA VAL A 207 1.90 -24.73 -4.35
C VAL A 207 1.30 -24.18 -5.65
N ARG A 208 2.01 -24.38 -6.78
CA ARG A 208 1.50 -24.01 -8.10
C ARG A 208 0.22 -24.77 -8.42
N GLY A 209 -0.71 -24.10 -9.11
CA GLY A 209 -2.01 -24.64 -9.48
C GLY A 209 -3.09 -24.52 -8.39
N LYS A 210 -2.73 -24.15 -7.15
CA LYS A 210 -3.70 -23.99 -6.05
C LYS A 210 -4.82 -23.01 -6.40
N PHE A 211 -4.48 -21.84 -6.94
CA PHE A 211 -5.46 -20.82 -7.30
C PHE A 211 -6.28 -21.23 -8.51
N ARG A 212 -5.66 -21.81 -9.54
CA ARG A 212 -6.38 -22.33 -10.71
C ARG A 212 -7.39 -23.41 -10.32
N ALA A 213 -6.99 -24.35 -9.49
CA ALA A 213 -7.88 -25.42 -9.00
C ALA A 213 -9.06 -24.88 -8.18
N SER A 214 -8.86 -23.82 -7.39
CA SER A 214 -9.93 -23.22 -6.58
C SER A 214 -11.01 -22.50 -7.39
N LEU A 215 -10.75 -22.19 -8.68
CA LEU A 215 -11.66 -21.49 -9.59
C LEU A 215 -12.01 -22.33 -10.84
N ASP A 216 -11.68 -23.62 -10.86
CA ASP A 216 -11.89 -24.53 -12.00
C ASP A 216 -11.29 -24.01 -13.31
N ILE A 217 -10.15 -23.29 -13.23
CA ILE A 217 -9.43 -22.75 -14.39
C ILE A 217 -8.57 -23.86 -15.00
N PRO A 218 -8.77 -24.19 -16.31
CA PRO A 218 -7.98 -25.22 -16.97
C PRO A 218 -6.47 -24.91 -16.91
N GLU A 219 -5.65 -25.93 -16.71
CA GLU A 219 -4.19 -25.79 -16.62
C GLU A 219 -3.61 -25.16 -17.90
N GLN A 220 -4.16 -25.51 -19.07
CA GLN A 220 -3.71 -25.01 -20.37
C GLN A 220 -4.20 -23.57 -20.68
N ALA A 221 -5.13 -23.02 -19.90
CA ALA A 221 -5.60 -21.67 -20.12
C ALA A 221 -4.50 -20.62 -19.79
N LYS A 222 -4.45 -19.54 -20.56
CA LYS A 222 -3.63 -18.35 -20.21
C LYS A 222 -4.43 -17.46 -19.27
N LEU A 223 -3.90 -17.26 -18.07
CA LEU A 223 -4.57 -16.54 -16.99
C LEU A 223 -4.05 -15.10 -16.88
N ILE A 224 -4.94 -14.15 -17.15
CA ILE A 224 -4.73 -12.71 -16.93
C ILE A 224 -5.33 -12.37 -15.57
N LEU A 225 -4.53 -11.77 -14.69
CA LEU A 225 -4.95 -11.40 -13.34
C LEU A 225 -4.99 -9.90 -13.14
N PHE A 226 -6.11 -9.40 -12.64
CA PHE A 226 -6.20 -8.12 -11.95
C PHE A 226 -6.38 -8.37 -10.46
N LEU A 227 -5.55 -7.76 -9.61
CA LEU A 227 -5.71 -7.86 -8.16
C LEU A 227 -5.63 -6.48 -7.52
N GLY A 228 -6.74 -6.08 -6.90
CA GLY A 228 -6.89 -4.79 -6.24
C GLY A 228 -8.35 -4.42 -6.05
N ARG A 229 -8.62 -3.32 -5.36
CA ARG A 229 -9.98 -2.83 -5.20
C ARG A 229 -10.64 -2.58 -6.57
N LEU A 230 -11.83 -3.11 -6.79
CA LEU A 230 -12.61 -2.85 -8.00
C LEU A 230 -13.18 -1.42 -7.93
N SER A 231 -12.42 -0.46 -8.38
CA SER A 231 -12.78 0.96 -8.30
C SER A 231 -12.43 1.72 -9.58
N PRO A 232 -13.12 2.83 -9.91
CA PRO A 232 -12.81 3.61 -11.12
C PRO A 232 -11.35 4.05 -11.22
N LYS A 233 -10.69 4.35 -10.10
CA LYS A 233 -9.26 4.72 -10.08
C LYS A 233 -8.35 3.61 -10.62
N LYS A 234 -8.74 2.34 -10.42
CA LYS A 234 -7.98 1.17 -10.85
C LYS A 234 -8.34 0.69 -12.25
N SER A 235 -9.38 1.27 -12.84
CA SER A 235 -9.86 1.04 -14.22
C SER A 235 -10.01 -0.45 -14.59
N PRO A 236 -10.70 -1.29 -13.78
CA PRO A 236 -10.95 -2.68 -14.15
C PRO A 236 -11.86 -2.78 -15.39
N ASP A 237 -12.69 -1.76 -15.65
CA ASP A 237 -13.51 -1.61 -16.85
C ASP A 237 -12.67 -1.48 -18.13
N LEU A 238 -11.59 -0.71 -18.09
CA LEU A 238 -10.64 -0.59 -19.19
C LEU A 238 -10.00 -1.94 -19.52
N LEU A 239 -9.59 -2.71 -18.50
CA LEU A 239 -9.05 -4.05 -18.71
C LEU A 239 -10.09 -5.01 -19.30
N LEU A 240 -11.33 -4.93 -18.83
CA LEU A 240 -12.40 -5.77 -19.38
C LEU A 240 -12.65 -5.50 -20.86
N GLN A 241 -12.67 -4.22 -21.28
CA GLN A 241 -12.80 -3.84 -22.68
C GLN A 241 -11.59 -4.32 -23.50
N ALA A 242 -10.37 -4.08 -22.98
CA ALA A 242 -9.16 -4.57 -23.63
C ALA A 242 -9.17 -6.10 -23.82
N PHE A 243 -9.62 -6.84 -22.80
CA PHE A 243 -9.77 -8.30 -22.87
C PHE A 243 -10.83 -8.72 -23.88
N GLY A 244 -11.92 -7.96 -24.01
CA GLY A 244 -12.96 -8.18 -25.04
C GLY A 244 -12.46 -8.02 -26.48
N ASN A 245 -11.41 -7.21 -26.68
CA ASN A 245 -10.77 -7.01 -27.98
C ASN A 245 -9.73 -8.11 -28.31
N LEU A 246 -9.39 -8.98 -27.36
CA LEU A 246 -8.48 -10.09 -27.60
C LEU A 246 -9.21 -11.28 -28.26
N PRO A 247 -8.51 -12.09 -29.06
CA PRO A 247 -9.06 -13.34 -29.55
C PRO A 247 -9.40 -14.27 -28.37
N GLU A 248 -10.34 -15.18 -28.57
CA GLU A 248 -10.70 -16.15 -27.55
C GLU A 248 -9.50 -17.03 -27.14
N ARG A 249 -8.62 -17.29 -28.11
CA ARG A 249 -7.45 -18.17 -27.93
C ARG A 249 -6.21 -17.54 -28.53
N ILE A 250 -5.07 -17.82 -27.90
CA ILE A 250 -3.74 -17.57 -28.46
C ILE A 250 -3.04 -18.93 -28.62
N GLY A 251 -2.81 -19.34 -29.88
CA GLY A 251 -2.44 -20.71 -30.16
C GLY A 251 -3.53 -21.70 -29.69
N GLU A 252 -3.16 -22.68 -28.90
CA GLU A 252 -4.11 -23.66 -28.32
C GLU A 252 -4.68 -23.23 -26.97
N HIS A 253 -4.22 -22.09 -26.42
CA HIS A 253 -4.57 -21.65 -25.07
C HIS A 253 -5.78 -20.72 -25.05
N THR A 254 -6.83 -21.09 -24.36
CA THR A 254 -7.97 -20.19 -24.08
C THR A 254 -7.52 -19.09 -23.11
N LEU A 255 -7.98 -17.86 -23.35
CA LEU A 255 -7.68 -16.74 -22.46
C LEU A 255 -8.74 -16.64 -21.35
N MET A 256 -8.31 -16.55 -20.10
CA MET A 256 -9.15 -16.33 -18.94
C MET A 256 -8.73 -15.05 -18.22
N LEU A 257 -9.71 -14.26 -17.74
CA LEU A 257 -9.50 -13.06 -16.97
C LEU A 257 -10.07 -13.23 -15.57
N VAL A 258 -9.24 -13.01 -14.54
CA VAL A 258 -9.70 -13.02 -13.16
C VAL A 258 -9.57 -11.61 -12.56
N PHE A 259 -10.69 -11.14 -12.01
CA PHE A 259 -10.73 -9.96 -11.15
C PHE A 259 -10.77 -10.39 -9.70
N ALA A 260 -9.71 -10.04 -8.94
CA ALA A 260 -9.57 -10.32 -7.53
C ALA A 260 -9.56 -9.02 -6.72
N GLY A 261 -10.40 -8.92 -5.70
CA GLY A 261 -10.40 -7.79 -4.77
C GLY A 261 -11.79 -7.36 -4.30
N PRO A 262 -11.83 -6.46 -3.30
CA PRO A 262 -13.09 -5.96 -2.77
C PRO A 262 -13.82 -5.07 -3.79
N ASP A 263 -15.13 -5.24 -3.87
CA ASP A 263 -16.01 -4.42 -4.72
C ASP A 263 -16.21 -3.02 -4.13
N ASP A 264 -16.05 -1.99 -4.93
CA ASP A 264 -16.35 -0.61 -4.56
C ASP A 264 -17.49 -0.06 -5.46
N ASN A 265 -18.62 0.27 -4.84
CA ASN A 265 -19.78 0.88 -5.50
C ASN A 265 -20.38 0.02 -6.64
N SER A 266 -20.57 -1.27 -6.41
CA SER A 266 -21.17 -2.21 -7.38
C SER A 266 -20.40 -2.27 -8.71
N MET A 267 -19.09 -2.09 -8.68
CA MET A 267 -18.23 -2.18 -9.87
C MET A 267 -18.30 -3.59 -10.45
N GLN A 268 -18.29 -4.63 -9.61
CA GLN A 268 -18.41 -6.01 -10.05
C GLN A 268 -19.68 -6.24 -10.88
N GLN A 269 -20.83 -5.73 -10.44
CA GLN A 269 -22.09 -5.86 -11.20
C GLN A 269 -22.00 -5.18 -12.57
N ARG A 270 -21.38 -3.99 -12.65
CA ARG A 270 -21.17 -3.27 -13.92
C ARG A 270 -20.25 -4.05 -14.85
N LEU A 271 -19.15 -4.62 -14.33
CA LEU A 271 -18.24 -5.47 -15.09
C LEU A 271 -18.91 -6.72 -15.60
N THR A 272 -19.72 -7.40 -14.78
CA THR A 272 -20.51 -8.59 -15.18
C THR A 272 -21.47 -8.25 -16.33
N THR A 273 -22.20 -7.14 -16.22
CA THR A 273 -23.10 -6.69 -17.29
C THR A 273 -22.33 -6.38 -18.58
N SER A 274 -21.17 -5.76 -18.48
CA SER A 274 -20.32 -5.45 -19.65
C SER A 274 -19.72 -6.71 -20.27
N ALA A 275 -19.28 -7.67 -19.46
CA ALA A 275 -18.80 -8.97 -19.94
C ALA A 275 -19.88 -9.73 -20.74
N SER A 276 -21.14 -9.67 -20.28
CA SER A 276 -22.26 -10.26 -21.01
C SER A 276 -22.52 -9.57 -22.37
N ARG A 277 -22.44 -8.24 -22.41
CA ARG A 277 -22.58 -7.48 -23.68
C ARG A 277 -21.47 -7.78 -24.67
N LEU A 278 -20.26 -8.01 -24.17
CA LEU A 278 -19.09 -8.36 -25.01
C LEU A 278 -19.05 -9.85 -25.39
N GLY A 279 -19.99 -10.69 -24.87
CA GLY A 279 -20.01 -12.13 -25.15
C GLY A 279 -18.87 -12.92 -24.49
N ILE A 280 -18.23 -12.39 -23.45
CA ILE A 280 -17.05 -12.98 -22.83
C ILE A 280 -17.28 -13.47 -21.40
N SER A 281 -18.54 -13.56 -20.94
CA SER A 281 -18.90 -13.97 -19.56
C SER A 281 -18.30 -15.31 -19.14
N GLY A 282 -18.17 -16.26 -20.06
CA GLY A 282 -17.58 -17.59 -19.78
C GLY A 282 -16.06 -17.57 -19.57
N ARG A 283 -15.40 -16.43 -19.83
CA ARG A 283 -13.95 -16.28 -19.69
C ARG A 283 -13.55 -15.26 -18.63
N VAL A 284 -14.51 -14.71 -17.87
CA VAL A 284 -14.28 -13.69 -16.83
C VAL A 284 -14.76 -14.23 -15.49
N ILE A 285 -13.87 -14.24 -14.50
CA ILE A 285 -14.14 -14.75 -13.15
C ILE A 285 -13.91 -13.63 -12.13
N PHE A 286 -14.76 -13.58 -11.09
CA PHE A 286 -14.60 -12.69 -9.93
C PHE A 286 -14.35 -13.57 -8.71
N SER A 287 -13.12 -13.57 -8.19
CA SER A 287 -12.74 -14.40 -7.02
C SER A 287 -13.10 -13.76 -5.67
N GLY A 288 -13.46 -12.46 -5.67
CA GLY A 288 -13.54 -11.70 -4.42
C GLY A 288 -12.14 -11.31 -3.90
N PRO A 289 -12.06 -10.77 -2.67
CA PRO A 289 -10.80 -10.33 -2.08
C PRO A 289 -9.90 -11.52 -1.70
N LEU A 290 -8.60 -11.41 -2.01
CA LEU A 290 -7.58 -12.41 -1.70
C LEU A 290 -6.54 -11.83 -0.72
N TYR A 291 -6.13 -12.63 0.28
CA TYR A 291 -5.16 -12.25 1.30
C TYR A 291 -4.18 -13.39 1.57
N GLY A 292 -3.04 -13.07 2.22
CA GLY A 292 -2.06 -14.10 2.62
C GLY A 292 -1.66 -15.02 1.47
N ASP A 293 -1.65 -16.32 1.72
CA ASP A 293 -1.23 -17.34 0.76
C ASP A 293 -2.08 -17.39 -0.50
N ASP A 294 -3.39 -17.13 -0.40
CA ASP A 294 -4.28 -17.16 -1.58
C ASP A 294 -3.97 -16.01 -2.55
N LYS A 295 -3.56 -14.85 -2.04
CA LYS A 295 -3.05 -13.73 -2.85
C LYS A 295 -1.78 -14.13 -3.59
N TRP A 296 -0.84 -14.76 -2.90
CA TRP A 296 0.43 -15.20 -3.50
C TRP A 296 0.23 -16.35 -4.49
N ALA A 297 -0.72 -17.26 -4.22
CA ALA A 297 -1.12 -18.31 -5.15
C ALA A 297 -1.70 -17.72 -6.45
N ALA A 298 -2.54 -16.68 -6.34
CA ALA A 298 -3.12 -16.00 -7.50
C ALA A 298 -2.04 -15.37 -8.40
N TYR A 299 -1.07 -14.66 -7.82
CA TYR A 299 0.04 -14.14 -8.61
C TYR A 299 0.84 -15.26 -9.27
N ARG A 300 1.23 -16.28 -8.51
CA ARG A 300 2.10 -17.36 -8.98
C ARG A 300 1.49 -18.23 -10.08
N ASP A 301 0.17 -18.37 -10.09
CA ASP A 301 -0.58 -19.18 -11.04
C ASP A 301 -1.01 -18.40 -12.29
N SER A 302 -0.79 -17.09 -12.30
CA SER A 302 -1.13 -16.23 -13.42
C SER A 302 -0.01 -16.16 -14.46
N ASP A 303 -0.37 -16.05 -15.74
CA ASP A 303 0.58 -15.85 -16.83
C ASP A 303 0.94 -14.36 -16.96
N VAL A 304 0.03 -13.45 -16.66
CA VAL A 304 0.28 -12.02 -16.68
C VAL A 304 -0.57 -11.30 -15.64
N PHE A 305 0.02 -10.33 -14.97
CA PHE A 305 -0.68 -9.42 -14.07
C PHE A 305 -0.89 -8.06 -14.73
N VAL A 306 -2.09 -7.49 -14.60
CA VAL A 306 -2.42 -6.19 -15.22
C VAL A 306 -2.84 -5.18 -14.17
N LEU A 307 -2.22 -3.99 -14.19
CA LEU A 307 -2.60 -2.85 -13.36
C LEU A 307 -2.91 -1.64 -14.26
N PRO A 308 -4.14 -1.53 -14.80
CA PRO A 308 -4.52 -0.53 -15.79
C PRO A 308 -4.96 0.79 -15.15
N SER A 309 -4.38 1.15 -14.00
CA SER A 309 -4.82 2.28 -13.18
C SER A 309 -4.64 3.61 -13.90
N GLN A 310 -5.64 4.49 -13.78
CA GLN A 310 -5.53 5.88 -14.25
C GLN A 310 -4.70 6.79 -13.32
N ASN A 311 -4.45 6.35 -12.10
CA ASN A 311 -3.52 6.97 -11.15
C ASN A 311 -3.19 5.96 -10.06
N GLU A 312 -1.95 5.56 -9.98
CA GLU A 312 -1.44 4.64 -8.99
C GLU A 312 -0.15 5.20 -8.38
N ASN A 313 -0.14 5.42 -7.09
CA ASN A 313 0.98 6.07 -6.42
C ASN A 313 2.30 5.31 -6.60
N PHE A 314 2.29 4.01 -6.35
CA PHE A 314 3.44 3.14 -6.59
C PHE A 314 3.06 1.95 -7.47
N GLY A 315 2.14 1.11 -7.03
CA GLY A 315 1.76 -0.14 -7.70
C GLY A 315 2.28 -1.37 -6.96
N ASN A 316 2.02 -1.43 -5.64
CA ASN A 316 2.48 -2.55 -4.80
C ASN A 316 2.04 -3.90 -5.34
N THR A 317 0.82 -4.01 -5.91
CA THR A 317 0.31 -5.26 -6.49
C THR A 317 1.09 -5.70 -7.73
N ALA A 318 1.60 -4.76 -8.54
CA ALA A 318 2.50 -5.09 -9.66
C ALA A 318 3.88 -5.53 -9.15
N ALA A 319 4.40 -4.90 -8.10
CA ALA A 319 5.64 -5.32 -7.44
C ALA A 319 5.50 -6.73 -6.84
N GLU A 320 4.36 -7.03 -6.20
CA GLU A 320 4.05 -8.36 -5.65
C GLU A 320 3.93 -9.42 -6.75
N ALA A 321 3.29 -9.10 -7.88
CA ALA A 321 3.19 -10.00 -9.02
C ALA A 321 4.57 -10.33 -9.60
N ALA A 322 5.42 -9.32 -9.79
CA ALA A 322 6.80 -9.52 -10.21
C ALA A 322 7.59 -10.37 -9.19
N ALA A 323 7.40 -10.15 -7.88
CA ALA A 323 8.02 -10.96 -6.84
C ALA A 323 7.61 -12.44 -6.92
N ALA A 324 6.38 -12.73 -7.39
CA ALA A 324 5.92 -14.09 -7.65
C ALA A 324 6.42 -14.68 -8.99
N GLY A 325 7.20 -13.93 -9.77
CA GLY A 325 7.71 -14.32 -11.08
C GLY A 325 6.73 -14.13 -12.22
N THR A 326 5.70 -13.31 -12.03
CA THR A 326 4.65 -13.06 -13.02
C THR A 326 4.90 -11.74 -13.75
N PRO A 327 5.09 -11.75 -15.08
CA PRO A 327 5.24 -10.55 -15.88
C PRO A 327 4.05 -9.60 -15.73
N VAL A 328 4.30 -8.30 -15.81
CA VAL A 328 3.28 -7.29 -15.53
C VAL A 328 3.03 -6.37 -16.72
N VAL A 329 1.77 -5.96 -16.90
CA VAL A 329 1.37 -4.86 -17.79
C VAL A 329 0.80 -3.75 -16.93
N VAL A 330 1.42 -2.58 -16.97
CA VAL A 330 1.01 -1.41 -16.18
C VAL A 330 0.84 -0.19 -17.08
N THR A 331 -0.03 0.74 -16.67
CA THR A 331 -0.14 2.02 -17.38
C THR A 331 0.97 2.99 -16.94
N GLU A 332 1.26 3.99 -17.78
CA GLU A 332 2.23 5.06 -17.49
C GLU A 332 1.88 5.84 -16.22
N GLN A 333 0.61 5.82 -15.81
CA GLN A 333 0.11 6.47 -14.60
C GLN A 333 0.36 5.67 -13.31
N CYS A 334 1.09 4.57 -13.39
CA CYS A 334 1.55 3.80 -12.24
C CYS A 334 2.96 4.22 -11.84
N GLY A 335 3.16 4.58 -10.57
CA GLY A 335 4.47 5.02 -10.07
C GLY A 335 5.59 3.98 -10.20
N ILE A 336 5.26 2.69 -10.36
CA ILE A 336 6.21 1.61 -10.61
C ILE A 336 6.60 1.51 -12.09
N ALA A 337 5.89 2.16 -13.01
CA ALA A 337 6.10 2.03 -14.45
C ALA A 337 7.57 2.20 -14.90
N PRO A 338 8.34 3.20 -14.41
CA PRO A 338 9.75 3.33 -14.80
C PRO A 338 10.64 2.15 -14.37
N LEU A 339 10.23 1.38 -13.36
CA LEU A 339 10.99 0.24 -12.85
C LEU A 339 10.61 -1.06 -13.58
N VAL A 340 9.39 -1.14 -14.09
CA VAL A 340 8.83 -2.29 -14.81
C VAL A 340 9.26 -2.28 -16.28
N LYS A 341 9.33 -1.09 -16.89
CA LYS A 341 9.55 -0.89 -18.31
C LYS A 341 10.78 -1.66 -18.80
N ASP A 342 10.55 -2.55 -19.76
CA ASP A 342 11.56 -3.36 -20.45
C ASP A 342 12.41 -4.26 -19.51
N VAL A 343 11.98 -4.41 -18.23
CA VAL A 343 12.62 -5.28 -17.22
C VAL A 343 11.71 -6.45 -16.90
N ALA A 344 10.54 -6.20 -16.32
CA ALA A 344 9.62 -7.23 -15.83
C ALA A 344 8.24 -7.17 -16.52
N GLY A 345 8.10 -6.37 -17.59
CA GLY A 345 6.84 -6.23 -18.28
C GLY A 345 6.74 -5.02 -19.20
N LEU A 346 5.53 -4.70 -19.58
CA LEU A 346 5.21 -3.64 -20.53
C LEU A 346 4.54 -2.46 -19.82
N VAL A 347 4.91 -1.25 -20.26
CA VAL A 347 4.29 0.01 -19.85
C VAL A 347 3.51 0.57 -21.04
N VAL A 348 2.23 0.88 -20.81
CA VAL A 348 1.29 1.26 -21.88
C VAL A 348 0.52 2.53 -21.55
N ALA A 349 -0.01 3.19 -22.57
CA ALA A 349 -0.98 4.26 -22.37
C ALA A 349 -2.27 3.75 -21.70
N HIS A 350 -2.99 4.64 -21.04
CA HIS A 350 -4.25 4.31 -20.36
C HIS A 350 -5.41 4.28 -21.36
N ASP A 351 -5.39 3.32 -22.28
CA ASP A 351 -6.45 3.06 -23.27
C ASP A 351 -6.57 1.54 -23.54
N GLU A 352 -7.73 1.14 -24.02
CA GLU A 352 -8.10 -0.26 -24.28
C GLU A 352 -7.20 -0.92 -25.32
N THR A 353 -6.87 -0.21 -26.39
CA THR A 353 -6.07 -0.73 -27.51
C THR A 353 -4.63 -0.99 -27.07
N SER A 354 -4.03 -0.06 -26.34
CA SER A 354 -2.67 -0.20 -25.82
C SER A 354 -2.54 -1.37 -24.87
N VAL A 355 -3.52 -1.57 -23.97
CA VAL A 355 -3.55 -2.71 -23.03
C VAL A 355 -3.76 -4.02 -23.81
N ALA A 356 -4.69 -4.08 -24.74
CA ALA A 356 -4.96 -5.28 -25.55
C ALA A 356 -3.72 -5.70 -26.35
N ASN A 357 -3.09 -4.76 -27.06
CA ASN A 357 -1.89 -5.01 -27.85
C ASN A 357 -0.72 -5.53 -27.01
N ALA A 358 -0.53 -4.97 -25.81
CA ALA A 358 0.51 -5.42 -24.90
C ALA A 358 0.26 -6.85 -24.41
N LEU A 359 -0.99 -7.17 -24.04
CA LEU A 359 -1.38 -8.51 -23.63
C LEU A 359 -1.19 -9.52 -24.76
N GLU A 360 -1.66 -9.19 -25.97
CA GLU A 360 -1.50 -10.06 -27.11
C GLU A 360 -0.03 -10.30 -27.47
N ARG A 361 0.79 -9.24 -27.49
CA ARG A 361 2.22 -9.32 -27.74
C ARG A 361 2.91 -10.22 -26.71
N LEU A 362 2.67 -9.98 -25.43
CA LEU A 362 3.32 -10.74 -24.35
C LEU A 362 2.92 -12.22 -24.36
N LEU A 363 1.66 -12.53 -24.64
CA LEU A 363 1.16 -13.91 -24.64
C LEU A 363 1.48 -14.68 -25.93
N ARG A 364 1.79 -13.97 -27.05
CA ARG A 364 2.17 -14.58 -28.33
C ARG A 364 3.68 -14.80 -28.50
N ASP A 365 4.50 -14.06 -27.76
CA ASP A 365 5.95 -14.09 -27.90
C ASP A 365 6.61 -14.82 -26.70
N PRO A 366 6.96 -16.11 -26.85
CA PRO A 366 7.56 -16.91 -25.78
C PRO A 366 8.93 -16.38 -25.34
N GLN A 367 9.69 -15.74 -26.24
CA GLN A 367 11.01 -15.20 -25.91
C GLN A 367 10.85 -13.96 -25.03
N LEU A 368 10.02 -13.00 -25.44
CA LEU A 368 9.71 -11.82 -24.64
C LEU A 368 9.13 -12.19 -23.27
N TYR A 369 8.26 -13.19 -23.25
CA TYR A 369 7.69 -13.71 -21.99
C TYR A 369 8.78 -14.24 -21.05
N ALA A 370 9.69 -15.06 -21.56
CA ALA A 370 10.79 -15.62 -20.78
C ALA A 370 11.77 -14.53 -20.27
N GLU A 371 12.05 -13.52 -21.10
CA GLU A 371 12.85 -12.36 -20.72
C GLU A 371 12.21 -11.61 -19.52
N PHE A 372 10.92 -11.34 -19.57
CA PHE A 372 10.23 -10.66 -18.47
C PHE A 372 10.08 -11.52 -17.22
N VAL A 373 9.87 -12.82 -17.35
CA VAL A 373 9.91 -13.75 -16.19
C VAL A 373 11.29 -13.68 -15.49
N SER A 374 12.36 -13.68 -16.27
CA SER A 374 13.72 -13.50 -15.71
C SER A 374 13.89 -12.12 -15.07
N GLY A 375 13.42 -11.06 -15.73
CA GLY A 375 13.48 -9.69 -15.24
C GLY A 375 12.65 -9.43 -13.98
N CYS A 376 11.63 -10.26 -13.70
CA CYS A 376 10.88 -10.20 -12.45
C CYS A 376 11.78 -10.41 -11.21
N ALA A 377 12.74 -11.32 -11.28
CA ALA A 377 13.71 -11.54 -10.20
C ALA A 377 14.62 -10.31 -10.00
N GLU A 378 15.07 -9.70 -11.10
CA GLU A 378 15.87 -8.47 -11.08
C GLU A 378 15.09 -7.32 -10.44
N LEU A 379 13.85 -7.08 -10.89
CA LEU A 379 12.99 -6.05 -10.33
C LEU A 379 12.77 -6.28 -8.82
N THR A 380 12.50 -7.51 -8.40
CA THR A 380 12.26 -7.86 -7.00
C THR A 380 13.48 -7.57 -6.12
N SER A 381 14.68 -7.87 -6.61
CA SER A 381 15.92 -7.57 -5.88
C SER A 381 16.12 -6.07 -5.63
N ARG A 382 15.67 -5.23 -6.58
CA ARG A 382 15.70 -3.76 -6.46
C ARG A 382 14.64 -3.20 -5.52
N LEU A 383 13.58 -3.98 -5.24
CA LEU A 383 12.42 -3.60 -4.40
C LEU A 383 12.47 -4.25 -3.00
N SER A 384 13.61 -4.70 -2.53
CA SER A 384 13.77 -5.14 -1.13
C SER A 384 13.50 -3.98 -0.15
N TRP A 385 12.87 -4.28 1.01
CA TRP A 385 12.67 -3.29 2.09
C TRP A 385 13.97 -2.82 2.77
N GLU A 386 15.09 -3.52 2.57
CA GLU A 386 16.38 -3.11 3.12
C GLU A 386 16.76 -1.66 2.78
N LYS A 387 16.66 -1.31 1.48
CA LYS A 387 17.01 0.03 1.00
C LYS A 387 16.04 1.11 1.53
N PRO A 388 14.71 0.97 1.45
CA PRO A 388 13.77 1.91 2.04
C PRO A 388 13.98 2.12 3.55
N VAL A 389 14.24 1.05 4.30
CA VAL A 389 14.49 1.13 5.76
C VAL A 389 15.79 1.88 6.04
N SER A 390 16.89 1.57 5.32
CA SER A 390 18.17 2.27 5.45
C SER A 390 18.05 3.76 5.11
N GLN A 391 17.34 4.11 4.04
CA GLN A 391 17.08 5.50 3.68
C GLN A 391 16.32 6.27 4.77
N MET A 392 15.34 5.62 5.39
CA MET A 392 14.59 6.26 6.48
C MET A 392 15.42 6.39 7.74
N GLU A 393 16.26 5.41 8.07
CA GLU A 393 17.19 5.48 9.20
C GLU A 393 18.16 6.67 9.05
N GLU A 394 18.76 6.82 7.88
CA GLU A 394 19.65 7.94 7.56
C GLU A 394 18.93 9.29 7.62
N LEU A 395 17.72 9.35 7.02
CA LEU A 395 16.90 10.56 7.06
C LEU A 395 16.58 10.99 8.49
N TYR A 396 16.16 10.04 9.34
CA TYR A 396 15.84 10.36 10.73
C TYR A 396 17.06 10.78 11.52
N ALA A 397 18.22 10.16 11.31
CA ALA A 397 19.47 10.54 11.94
C ALA A 397 19.87 12.00 11.59
N ASN A 398 19.66 12.40 10.33
CA ASN A 398 19.92 13.76 9.87
C ASN A 398 18.95 14.81 10.44
N LEU A 399 17.75 14.41 10.85
CA LEU A 399 16.74 15.30 11.44
C LEU A 399 16.86 15.43 12.96
N THR A 400 17.55 14.49 13.61
CA THR A 400 17.71 14.47 15.06
C THR A 400 19.07 15.04 15.44
N PRO A 401 19.18 16.01 16.37
CA PRO A 401 20.47 16.45 16.85
C PRO A 401 21.21 15.26 17.49
N PRO A 402 22.55 15.23 17.39
CA PRO A 402 23.32 14.19 18.07
C PRO A 402 22.96 14.14 19.55
N PRO A 403 22.90 12.93 20.16
CA PRO A 403 22.56 12.79 21.57
C PRO A 403 23.54 13.65 22.38
N VAL A 404 22.98 14.54 23.21
CA VAL A 404 23.77 15.29 24.18
C VAL A 404 24.40 14.25 25.12
N SER A 405 25.71 14.08 25.01
CA SER A 405 26.48 13.16 25.84
C SER A 405 26.26 13.54 27.31
N GLY A 406 25.47 12.79 28.06
CA GLY A 406 25.29 12.98 29.50
C GLY A 406 23.90 12.75 30.09
N VAL A 407 22.88 12.40 29.30
CA VAL A 407 21.56 12.09 29.88
C VAL A 407 21.32 10.57 29.88
N SER A 408 21.43 9.95 31.03
CA SER A 408 21.10 8.56 31.29
C SER A 408 19.69 8.22 30.79
N SER A 409 19.56 7.19 29.96
CA SER A 409 18.31 6.64 29.44
C SER A 409 17.46 6.15 30.60
N ARG A 410 16.35 6.84 30.90
CA ARG A 410 15.32 6.24 31.80
C ARG A 410 14.61 5.13 31.01
N PRO A 411 14.43 3.94 31.60
CA PRO A 411 13.63 2.89 30.97
C PRO A 411 12.17 3.36 30.77
N MET A 412 11.57 2.98 29.67
CA MET A 412 10.14 3.19 29.43
C MET A 412 9.34 2.13 30.17
N GLU A 413 8.72 2.51 31.29
CA GLU A 413 7.64 1.76 31.93
C GLU A 413 6.29 2.01 31.22
#